data_3914e9e4955f092616f15098cbd1b28d
#
_entry.id   3914e9e4955f092616f15098cbd1b28d
#
_cell.length_a   1.000
_cell.length_b   1.000
_cell.length_c   1.000
_cell.angle_alpha   90.00
_cell.angle_beta   90.00
_cell.angle_gamma   90.00
#
_symmetry.space_group_name_H-M   'P 1'
#
loop_
_entity.id
_entity.type
_entity.pdbx_description
1 polymer ?
#
loop_
_entity_poly.entity_id
_entity_poly.type
_entity_poly.pdbx_seq_one_letter_code
_entity_poly.pdbx_strand_id
1 'polypeptide(L)'
;MKFFDKAKTPPKSSSDKLPVVVVAGLESVGKSSLLSALTGSVAESAALAGTTLYCEHYQDASWEWVDTPGLVTGSDTSALKEALPSIESAETVLIVLRAHRAVEELTTLLPILDSQKVAVALTFRDQLAFEDDKEKQKVIASWNDKLGVPITLLDGRSLDATELADVRTSVMQAKPINPISMDELPAFEEKQRRPGEQTLERVLGFAPVGILLLFVPAWISVTQANALADHLYDSIESLLGPLVSWFNTLPEPLAATMGGDYGVFAMFPFLLLYALPTILIFTGLIAIYKSTGLVDRLSYGVHRWLKPFGLGGRDLVRVVMGFGCNVPAVVATRSCSGCSRGACVSAICFGSACSYQLPATLAVFAAAGFAWLAAWYLAILAITSLIYLRLTTPTELRHARNEMLLPELGHLQLPDWQVVARDITQTIREFLVIALPIFLGICIVAGLLQWSGALNSLTRLLAPVMAIFNLPAESALAVVLGSVRKDGLAIGLLNGDMESLKVPLDTSVHVLTAVYLAGVLLPCLVTVWTVAREMGTQFAIKMVGRQAGFAAAFAVCIAWIGTLILSIVN
;
A
#
# COMPACT_ATOMS: atom_id res chain seq x y z
N MET A 1 -13.86 10.27 22.94
CA MET A 1 -12.41 10.10 22.88
C MET A 1 -11.97 8.81 23.57
N LYS A 2 -12.82 7.77 23.59
CA LYS A 2 -12.59 6.42 24.15
C LYS A 2 -13.16 5.32 23.26
N PHE A 3 -13.19 5.51 21.93
CA PHE A 3 -13.85 4.57 21.00
C PHE A 3 -12.89 3.68 20.21
N PHE A 4 -11.57 3.79 20.36
CA PHE A 4 -10.59 3.04 19.55
C PHE A 4 -9.54 2.27 20.37
N ASP A 5 -9.71 2.15 21.68
CA ASP A 5 -8.92 1.25 22.52
C ASP A 5 -9.70 -0.06 22.76
N LYS A 6 -10.01 -0.75 21.67
CA LYS A 6 -10.30 -2.18 21.71
C LYS A 6 -9.20 -2.92 20.93
N ALA A 7 -7.98 -2.82 21.40
CA ALA A 7 -7.20 -4.03 21.58
C ALA A 7 -8.12 -4.92 22.44
N LYS A 8 -8.66 -5.98 21.86
CA LYS A 8 -9.45 -6.97 22.60
C LYS A 8 -8.57 -7.51 23.72
N THR A 9 -8.69 -6.93 24.90
CA THR A 9 -8.37 -7.61 26.13
C THR A 9 -9.12 -8.94 26.09
N PRO A 10 -8.44 -10.07 26.31
CA PRO A 10 -9.10 -11.36 26.38
C PRO A 10 -10.17 -11.30 27.46
N PRO A 11 -11.33 -11.91 27.25
CA PRO A 11 -12.36 -11.96 28.29
C PRO A 11 -11.78 -12.64 29.52
N LYS A 12 -11.75 -11.92 30.63
CA LYS A 12 -11.53 -12.50 31.94
C LYS A 12 -12.75 -13.37 32.29
N SER A 13 -12.67 -14.66 32.00
CA SER A 13 -13.41 -15.68 32.74
C SER A 13 -12.69 -17.02 32.65
N SER A 14 -12.53 -17.59 33.79
CA SER A 14 -11.97 -18.87 34.20
C SER A 14 -12.22 -20.07 33.31
N SER A 15 -11.17 -20.94 33.23
CA SER A 15 -11.23 -22.39 33.03
C SER A 15 -11.79 -22.92 31.71
N ASP A 16 -11.13 -22.67 30.61
CA ASP A 16 -10.81 -23.66 29.57
C ASP A 16 -9.93 -22.92 28.55
N LYS A 17 -8.62 -22.98 28.73
CA LYS A 17 -7.69 -22.49 27.71
C LYS A 17 -7.84 -23.41 26.50
N LEU A 18 -8.30 -22.87 25.39
CA LEU A 18 -8.30 -23.60 24.13
C LEU A 18 -6.86 -24.01 23.78
N PRO A 19 -6.68 -25.21 23.22
CA PRO A 19 -5.36 -25.64 22.76
C PRO A 19 -4.86 -24.67 21.68
N VAL A 20 -3.58 -24.30 21.81
CA VAL A 20 -2.91 -23.34 20.91
C VAL A 20 -2.24 -24.10 19.77
N VAL A 21 -2.51 -23.67 18.53
CA VAL A 21 -1.85 -24.16 17.32
C VAL A 21 -1.09 -23.01 16.67
N VAL A 22 0.22 -23.16 16.55
CA VAL A 22 1.07 -22.18 15.90
C VAL A 22 1.21 -22.54 14.41
N VAL A 23 0.93 -21.58 13.54
CA VAL A 23 1.05 -21.76 12.09
C VAL A 23 2.38 -21.17 11.62
N ALA A 24 3.28 -22.03 11.19
CA ALA A 24 4.65 -21.70 10.78
C ALA A 24 4.87 -21.98 9.28
N GLY A 25 5.78 -21.27 8.67
CA GLY A 25 6.17 -21.48 7.26
C GLY A 25 6.92 -20.27 6.72
N LEU A 26 7.53 -20.44 5.57
CA LEU A 26 8.25 -19.36 4.90
C LEU A 26 7.30 -18.23 4.48
N GLU A 27 7.88 -17.13 4.01
CA GLU A 27 7.09 -16.01 3.50
C GLU A 27 6.29 -16.43 2.25
N SER A 28 5.03 -15.98 2.14
CA SER A 28 4.17 -16.20 0.96
C SER A 28 3.74 -17.64 0.68
N VAL A 29 3.77 -18.53 1.67
CA VAL A 29 3.26 -19.90 1.53
C VAL A 29 1.74 -20.02 1.71
N GLY A 30 1.02 -18.93 2.01
CA GLY A 30 -0.44 -18.92 2.16
C GLY A 30 -0.97 -19.12 3.58
N LYS A 31 -0.13 -18.95 4.64
CA LYS A 31 -0.54 -19.08 6.06
C LYS A 31 -1.78 -18.28 6.43
N SER A 32 -1.71 -16.95 6.25
CA SER A 32 -2.79 -16.05 6.64
C SER A 32 -4.07 -16.28 5.83
N SER A 33 -3.95 -16.69 4.56
CA SER A 33 -5.11 -17.08 3.74
C SER A 33 -5.78 -18.35 4.28
N LEU A 34 -4.98 -19.35 4.67
CA LEU A 34 -5.48 -20.58 5.27
C LEU A 34 -6.16 -20.29 6.62
N LEU A 35 -5.55 -19.47 7.46
CA LEU A 35 -6.12 -19.08 8.76
C LEU A 35 -7.41 -18.29 8.62
N SER A 36 -7.48 -17.36 7.68
CA SER A 36 -8.73 -16.63 7.38
C SER A 36 -9.87 -17.58 7.01
N ALA A 37 -9.57 -18.59 6.20
CA ALA A 37 -10.55 -19.58 5.80
C ALA A 37 -10.96 -20.50 6.97
N LEU A 38 -10.00 -20.94 7.80
CA LEU A 38 -10.25 -21.79 8.97
C LEU A 38 -11.10 -21.10 10.04
N THR A 39 -10.84 -19.82 10.31
CA THR A 39 -11.48 -19.11 11.43
C THR A 39 -12.71 -18.31 11.00
N GLY A 40 -12.93 -18.15 9.69
CA GLY A 40 -13.99 -17.27 9.16
C GLY A 40 -13.75 -15.79 9.47
N SER A 41 -12.64 -15.46 10.11
CA SER A 41 -12.23 -14.09 10.39
C SER A 41 -11.45 -13.56 9.19
N VAL A 42 -11.75 -12.33 8.79
CA VAL A 42 -10.94 -11.64 7.78
C VAL A 42 -9.60 -11.34 8.43
N ALA A 43 -8.57 -12.12 8.09
CA ALA A 43 -7.22 -11.71 8.41
C ALA A 43 -6.99 -10.32 7.79
N GLU A 44 -6.45 -9.37 8.53
CA GLU A 44 -6.04 -8.05 8.02
C GLU A 44 -4.90 -8.18 6.97
N SER A 45 -4.65 -9.37 6.49
CA SER A 45 -3.71 -9.66 5.42
C SER A 45 -4.27 -9.12 4.11
N ALA A 46 -4.00 -7.84 3.85
CA ALA A 46 -4.00 -7.38 2.47
C ALA A 46 -3.18 -8.38 1.64
N ALA A 47 -3.67 -8.76 0.48
CA ALA A 47 -3.14 -9.80 -0.41
C ALA A 47 -1.74 -9.48 -1.01
N LEU A 48 -0.83 -8.99 -0.19
CA LEU A 48 0.58 -8.77 -0.49
C LEU A 48 1.38 -9.68 0.44
N ALA A 49 2.19 -10.54 -0.13
CA ALA A 49 3.06 -11.45 0.61
C ALA A 49 3.94 -10.71 1.62
N GLY A 50 4.14 -11.30 2.81
CA GLY A 50 4.92 -10.71 3.89
C GLY A 50 4.15 -9.72 4.77
N THR A 51 2.84 -9.90 4.94
CA THR A 51 1.98 -8.96 5.68
C THR A 51 2.05 -9.11 7.20
N THR A 52 2.34 -10.29 7.70
CA THR A 52 2.39 -10.57 9.15
C THR A 52 3.76 -10.17 9.71
N LEU A 53 3.80 -9.11 10.50
CA LEU A 53 5.02 -8.60 11.17
C LEU A 53 5.12 -9.04 12.63
N TYR A 54 3.99 -9.36 13.24
CA TYR A 54 3.84 -9.83 14.61
C TYR A 54 3.01 -11.09 14.62
N CYS A 55 3.13 -11.92 15.66
CA CYS A 55 2.24 -13.05 15.83
C CYS A 55 0.80 -12.55 16.04
N GLU A 56 -0.11 -12.96 15.18
CA GLU A 56 -1.53 -12.62 15.26
C GLU A 56 -2.32 -13.79 15.81
N HIS A 57 -3.24 -13.52 16.74
CA HIS A 57 -4.06 -14.53 17.39
C HIS A 57 -5.46 -14.56 16.81
N TYR A 58 -5.88 -15.73 16.36
CA TYR A 58 -7.22 -16.02 15.86
C TYR A 58 -7.86 -17.10 16.71
N GLN A 59 -9.15 -17.05 16.88
CA GLN A 59 -9.87 -18.03 17.70
C GLN A 59 -11.06 -18.58 16.93
N ASP A 60 -11.18 -19.90 16.91
CA ASP A 60 -12.39 -20.60 16.49
C ASP A 60 -13.02 -21.34 17.67
N ALA A 61 -14.04 -22.18 17.39
CA ALA A 61 -14.74 -22.93 18.43
C ALA A 61 -13.86 -23.97 19.16
N SER A 62 -12.71 -24.38 18.58
CA SER A 62 -11.92 -25.54 19.03
C SER A 62 -10.50 -25.19 19.38
N TRP A 63 -9.91 -24.18 18.76
CA TRP A 63 -8.49 -23.80 18.90
C TRP A 63 -8.27 -22.30 18.93
N GLU A 64 -7.17 -21.93 19.55
CA GLU A 64 -6.52 -20.66 19.37
C GLU A 64 -5.39 -20.83 18.35
N TRP A 65 -5.49 -20.11 17.23
CA TRP A 65 -4.52 -20.15 16.14
C TRP A 65 -3.59 -18.94 16.23
N VAL A 66 -2.29 -19.18 16.12
CA VAL A 66 -1.29 -18.12 16.11
C VAL A 66 -0.63 -18.06 14.75
N ASP A 67 -0.90 -17.02 13.97
CA ASP A 67 -0.22 -16.74 12.70
C ASP A 67 1.17 -16.16 12.97
N THR A 68 2.21 -16.85 12.54
CA THR A 68 3.57 -16.33 12.70
C THR A 68 4.02 -15.56 11.47
N PRO A 69 4.87 -14.52 11.66
CA PRO A 69 5.57 -13.90 10.54
C PRO A 69 6.25 -14.93 9.66
N GLY A 70 6.24 -14.67 8.34
CA GLY A 70 6.91 -15.53 7.37
C GLY A 70 8.42 -15.60 7.67
N LEU A 71 8.92 -16.81 7.86
CA LEU A 71 10.34 -17.03 8.12
C LEU A 71 11.13 -16.78 6.82
N VAL A 72 12.24 -16.04 6.93
CA VAL A 72 13.18 -15.78 5.84
C VAL A 72 14.51 -16.39 6.18
N THR A 73 14.99 -17.30 5.34
CA THR A 73 16.26 -17.99 5.54
C THR A 73 17.45 -17.03 5.50
N GLY A 74 18.35 -17.18 6.47
CA GLY A 74 19.64 -16.46 6.49
C GLY A 74 19.60 -15.00 6.91
N SER A 75 18.50 -14.52 7.50
CA SER A 75 18.41 -13.16 8.02
C SER A 75 18.09 -13.11 9.52
N ASP A 76 18.86 -12.31 10.28
CA ASP A 76 18.51 -11.87 11.66
C ASP A 76 17.33 -10.89 11.60
N THR A 77 16.20 -11.27 11.01
CA THR A 77 15.05 -10.41 10.87
C THR A 77 14.27 -10.32 12.18
N SER A 78 13.60 -9.18 12.38
CA SER A 78 12.64 -9.01 13.47
C SER A 78 11.54 -10.07 13.41
N ALA A 79 11.17 -10.54 12.22
CA ALA A 79 10.21 -11.62 11.99
C ALA A 79 10.65 -12.95 12.62
N LEU A 80 11.92 -13.32 12.46
CA LEU A 80 12.46 -14.55 13.06
C LEU A 80 12.47 -14.45 14.60
N LYS A 81 12.87 -13.30 15.14
CA LYS A 81 12.88 -13.06 16.60
C LYS A 81 11.49 -13.10 17.23
N GLU A 82 10.48 -12.73 16.46
CA GLU A 82 9.06 -12.73 16.88
C GLU A 82 8.44 -14.14 16.77
N ALA A 83 8.77 -14.88 15.70
CA ALA A 83 8.20 -16.19 15.45
C ALA A 83 8.81 -17.32 16.31
N LEU A 84 10.13 -17.29 16.52
CA LEU A 84 10.85 -18.36 17.23
C LEU A 84 10.28 -18.68 18.62
N PRO A 85 10.07 -17.72 19.55
CA PRO A 85 9.54 -18.02 20.87
C PRO A 85 8.16 -18.65 20.83
N SER A 86 7.32 -18.25 19.86
CA SER A 86 5.98 -18.81 19.69
C SER A 86 6.03 -20.25 19.17
N ILE A 87 6.95 -20.55 18.25
CA ILE A 87 7.14 -21.91 17.72
C ILE A 87 7.74 -22.81 18.78
N GLU A 88 8.81 -22.38 19.49
CA GLU A 88 9.48 -23.16 20.53
C GLU A 88 8.56 -23.50 21.71
N SER A 89 7.65 -22.59 22.07
CA SER A 89 6.69 -22.80 23.16
C SER A 89 5.42 -23.55 22.74
N ALA A 90 5.23 -23.82 21.46
CA ALA A 90 4.03 -24.46 20.94
C ALA A 90 4.00 -25.96 21.23
N GLU A 91 2.85 -26.49 21.64
CA GLU A 91 2.61 -27.93 21.72
C GLU A 91 2.35 -28.51 20.32
N THR A 92 1.61 -27.77 19.48
CA THR A 92 1.24 -28.19 18.13
C THR A 92 1.59 -27.11 17.13
N VAL A 93 2.26 -27.49 16.06
CA VAL A 93 2.67 -26.61 14.94
C VAL A 93 2.05 -27.11 13.64
N LEU A 94 1.32 -26.25 12.95
CA LEU A 94 0.89 -26.46 11.57
C LEU A 94 1.92 -25.83 10.64
N ILE A 95 2.69 -26.67 9.94
CA ILE A 95 3.67 -26.20 8.96
C ILE A 95 2.97 -26.02 7.61
N VAL A 96 3.06 -24.83 7.04
CA VAL A 96 2.53 -24.52 5.71
C VAL A 96 3.69 -24.39 4.73
N LEU A 97 3.69 -25.24 3.70
CA LEU A 97 4.75 -25.33 2.69
C LEU A 97 4.14 -25.21 1.29
N ARG A 98 4.93 -24.73 0.33
CA ARG A 98 4.59 -24.85 -1.09
C ARG A 98 4.88 -26.26 -1.57
N ALA A 99 3.89 -26.93 -2.15
CA ALA A 99 4.01 -28.31 -2.52
C ALA A 99 5.20 -28.59 -3.45
N HIS A 100 5.41 -27.78 -4.50
CA HIS A 100 6.52 -27.95 -5.45
C HIS A 100 7.92 -27.69 -4.85
N ARG A 101 8.00 -27.11 -3.63
CA ARG A 101 9.26 -26.87 -2.89
C ARG A 101 9.24 -27.44 -1.48
N ALA A 102 8.33 -28.33 -1.22
CA ALA A 102 8.08 -28.81 0.13
C ALA A 102 9.35 -29.40 0.80
N VAL A 103 10.19 -30.11 0.05
CA VAL A 103 11.45 -30.68 0.56
C VAL A 103 12.42 -29.57 0.99
N GLU A 104 12.65 -28.57 0.15
CA GLU A 104 13.58 -27.47 0.40
C GLU A 104 13.12 -26.62 1.61
N GLU A 105 11.81 -26.27 1.61
CA GLU A 105 11.22 -25.48 2.69
C GLU A 105 11.19 -26.22 4.01
N LEU A 106 10.87 -27.52 3.99
CA LEU A 106 10.90 -28.36 5.18
C LEU A 106 12.31 -28.50 5.76
N THR A 107 13.32 -28.71 4.90
CA THR A 107 14.74 -28.76 5.30
C THR A 107 15.14 -27.48 6.07
N THR A 108 14.61 -26.35 5.65
CA THR A 108 14.88 -25.06 6.30
C THR A 108 14.20 -24.91 7.66
N LEU A 109 12.99 -25.47 7.82
CA LEU A 109 12.18 -25.33 9.02
C LEU A 109 12.48 -26.39 10.08
N LEU A 110 12.97 -27.55 9.68
CA LEU A 110 13.27 -28.66 10.60
C LEU A 110 14.17 -28.28 11.78
N PRO A 111 15.24 -27.49 11.61
CA PRO A 111 16.12 -27.13 12.73
C PRO A 111 15.42 -26.29 13.82
N ILE A 112 14.24 -25.74 13.53
CA ILE A 112 13.45 -24.92 14.46
C ILE A 112 12.43 -25.76 15.22
N LEU A 113 12.18 -26.99 14.75
CA LEU A 113 11.20 -27.92 15.30
C LEU A 113 11.93 -28.98 16.10
N ASP A 114 11.75 -28.98 17.41
CA ASP A 114 12.46 -29.89 18.30
C ASP A 114 11.58 -31.10 18.69
N SER A 115 10.58 -30.87 19.50
CA SER A 115 9.72 -31.94 20.05
C SER A 115 8.23 -31.70 19.87
N GLN A 116 7.86 -30.72 19.06
CA GLN A 116 6.48 -30.35 18.85
C GLN A 116 5.72 -31.39 18.04
N LYS A 117 4.40 -31.46 18.30
CA LYS A 117 3.48 -32.18 17.42
C LYS A 117 3.28 -31.37 16.13
N VAL A 118 3.51 -31.99 14.98
CA VAL A 118 3.49 -31.34 13.68
C VAL A 118 2.40 -31.91 12.79
N ALA A 119 1.70 -31.05 12.08
CA ALA A 119 0.91 -31.36 10.90
C ALA A 119 1.41 -30.50 9.74
N VAL A 120 1.34 -31.01 8.51
CA VAL A 120 1.85 -30.32 7.31
C VAL A 120 0.70 -30.02 6.35
N ALA A 121 0.58 -28.74 5.97
CA ALA A 121 -0.31 -28.29 4.91
C ALA A 121 0.51 -27.89 3.68
N LEU A 122 0.33 -28.60 2.59
CA LEU A 122 0.97 -28.33 1.30
C LEU A 122 0.03 -27.45 0.48
N THR A 123 0.44 -26.24 0.16
CA THR A 123 -0.32 -25.28 -0.65
C THR A 123 0.12 -25.31 -2.11
N PHE A 124 -0.54 -24.53 -2.99
CA PHE A 124 -0.24 -24.45 -4.42
C PHE A 124 -0.43 -25.77 -5.19
N ARG A 125 -1.47 -26.54 -4.85
CA ARG A 125 -1.87 -27.75 -5.58
C ARG A 125 -2.06 -27.51 -7.09
N ASP A 126 -2.56 -26.33 -7.46
CA ASP A 126 -2.82 -25.90 -8.84
C ASP A 126 -1.55 -25.84 -9.72
N GLN A 127 -0.37 -25.77 -9.10
CA GLN A 127 0.93 -25.71 -9.78
C GLN A 127 1.58 -27.08 -10.01
N LEU A 128 0.97 -28.15 -9.49
CA LEU A 128 1.51 -29.51 -9.60
C LEU A 128 0.99 -30.22 -10.86
N ALA A 129 1.87 -31.00 -11.47
CA ALA A 129 1.53 -31.92 -12.57
C ALA A 129 1.24 -33.29 -12.00
N PHE A 130 -0.05 -33.62 -11.80
CA PHE A 130 -0.48 -34.99 -11.55
C PHE A 130 -1.20 -35.54 -12.77
N GLU A 131 -0.87 -36.74 -13.19
CA GLU A 131 -1.57 -37.41 -14.28
C GLU A 131 -2.96 -37.90 -13.82
N ASP A 132 -3.05 -38.38 -12.54
CA ASP A 132 -4.26 -38.95 -11.95
C ASP A 132 -4.35 -38.66 -10.44
N ASP A 133 -5.60 -38.69 -9.90
CA ASP A 133 -5.84 -38.60 -8.44
C ASP A 133 -5.16 -39.74 -7.65
N LYS A 134 -4.91 -40.89 -8.30
CA LYS A 134 -4.18 -42.04 -7.70
C LYS A 134 -2.71 -41.75 -7.47
N GLU A 135 -2.08 -41.03 -8.39
CA GLU A 135 -0.69 -40.57 -8.26
C GLU A 135 -0.55 -39.58 -7.12
N LYS A 136 -1.44 -38.60 -7.07
CA LYS A 136 -1.55 -37.65 -5.96
C LYS A 136 -1.62 -38.34 -4.61
N GLN A 137 -2.54 -39.32 -4.48
CA GLN A 137 -2.71 -40.07 -3.23
C GLN A 137 -1.47 -40.86 -2.86
N LYS A 138 -0.77 -41.46 -3.82
CA LYS A 138 0.47 -42.23 -3.57
C LYS A 138 1.58 -41.32 -3.05
N VAL A 139 1.77 -40.14 -3.64
CA VAL A 139 2.82 -39.22 -3.21
C VAL A 139 2.52 -38.73 -1.79
N ILE A 140 1.28 -38.31 -1.49
CA ILE A 140 0.87 -37.90 -0.15
C ILE A 140 1.03 -39.03 0.87
N ALA A 141 0.62 -40.24 0.52
CA ALA A 141 0.78 -41.43 1.39
C ALA A 141 2.26 -41.71 1.70
N SER A 142 3.12 -41.60 0.69
CA SER A 142 4.58 -41.73 0.87
C SER A 142 5.16 -40.66 1.83
N TRP A 143 4.70 -39.42 1.73
CA TRP A 143 5.10 -38.37 2.65
C TRP A 143 4.59 -38.62 4.07
N ASN A 144 3.32 -39.03 4.23
CA ASN A 144 2.73 -39.38 5.53
C ASN A 144 3.52 -40.52 6.21
N ASP A 145 3.84 -41.59 5.45
CA ASP A 145 4.53 -42.77 5.97
C ASP A 145 5.97 -42.43 6.40
N LYS A 146 6.69 -41.68 5.58
CA LYS A 146 8.09 -41.33 5.84
C LYS A 146 8.26 -40.32 6.96
N LEU A 147 7.47 -39.24 6.98
CA LEU A 147 7.55 -38.23 8.02
C LEU A 147 6.83 -38.62 9.32
N GLY A 148 5.91 -39.59 9.27
CA GLY A 148 5.09 -39.99 10.41
C GLY A 148 4.06 -38.98 10.85
N VAL A 149 3.84 -37.88 10.09
CA VAL A 149 2.94 -36.79 10.40
C VAL A 149 1.83 -36.67 9.35
N PRO A 150 0.62 -36.19 9.72
CA PRO A 150 -0.45 -36.01 8.77
C PRO A 150 -0.14 -34.85 7.79
N ILE A 151 -0.42 -35.09 6.51
CA ILE A 151 -0.17 -34.14 5.43
C ILE A 151 -1.45 -33.90 4.65
N THR A 152 -1.78 -32.63 4.45
CA THR A 152 -2.94 -32.19 3.66
C THR A 152 -2.46 -31.37 2.48
N LEU A 153 -2.96 -31.66 1.27
CA LEU A 153 -2.66 -30.89 0.05
C LEU A 153 -3.85 -29.99 -0.29
N LEU A 154 -3.59 -28.69 -0.39
CA LEU A 154 -4.59 -27.64 -0.49
C LEU A 154 -4.43 -26.82 -1.76
N ASP A 155 -5.58 -26.37 -2.29
CA ASP A 155 -5.59 -25.25 -3.22
C ASP A 155 -5.85 -23.95 -2.44
N GLY A 156 -4.80 -23.15 -2.22
CA GLY A 156 -4.88 -21.93 -1.42
C GLY A 156 -5.83 -20.85 -1.95
N ARG A 157 -6.40 -21.03 -3.14
CA ARG A 157 -7.31 -20.10 -3.80
C ARG A 157 -8.78 -20.47 -3.64
N SER A 158 -9.07 -21.75 -3.61
CA SER A 158 -10.44 -22.29 -3.55
C SER A 158 -10.54 -23.30 -2.41
N LEU A 159 -10.21 -22.86 -1.19
CA LEU A 159 -10.37 -23.68 0.01
C LEU A 159 -11.84 -23.99 0.22
N ASP A 160 -12.23 -25.24 0.01
CA ASP A 160 -13.56 -25.70 0.27
C ASP A 160 -13.74 -26.22 1.72
N ALA A 161 -14.99 -26.47 2.12
CA ALA A 161 -15.30 -26.92 3.47
C ALA A 161 -14.65 -28.27 3.80
N THR A 162 -14.43 -29.13 2.81
CA THR A 162 -13.83 -30.46 2.97
C THR A 162 -12.34 -30.35 3.21
N GLU A 163 -11.64 -29.52 2.44
CA GLU A 163 -10.21 -29.24 2.63
C GLU A 163 -9.92 -28.62 4.01
N LEU A 164 -10.78 -27.69 4.46
CA LEU A 164 -10.66 -27.11 5.80
C LEU A 164 -10.91 -28.13 6.92
N ALA A 165 -11.84 -29.06 6.73
CA ALA A 165 -12.07 -30.16 7.66
C ALA A 165 -10.87 -31.11 7.71
N ASP A 166 -10.25 -31.40 6.56
CA ASP A 166 -9.05 -32.22 6.47
C ASP A 166 -7.85 -31.59 7.22
N VAL A 167 -7.67 -30.27 7.11
CA VAL A 167 -6.64 -29.55 7.88
C VAL A 167 -6.88 -29.67 9.37
N ARG A 168 -8.14 -29.47 9.82
CA ARG A 168 -8.50 -29.62 11.23
C ARG A 168 -8.24 -31.04 11.74
N THR A 169 -8.57 -32.03 10.95
CA THR A 169 -8.33 -33.45 11.25
C THR A 169 -6.83 -33.73 11.34
N SER A 170 -6.04 -33.18 10.42
CA SER A 170 -4.58 -33.30 10.43
C SER A 170 -3.96 -32.66 11.69
N VAL A 171 -4.46 -31.50 12.12
CA VAL A 171 -3.99 -30.87 13.36
C VAL A 171 -4.35 -31.70 14.59
N MET A 172 -5.53 -32.33 14.64
CA MET A 172 -5.90 -33.26 15.72
C MET A 172 -4.99 -34.50 15.78
N GLN A 173 -4.50 -34.95 14.64
CA GLN A 173 -3.64 -36.13 14.50
C GLN A 173 -2.16 -35.79 14.48
N ALA A 174 -1.78 -34.54 14.78
CA ALA A 174 -0.40 -34.08 14.77
C ALA A 174 0.50 -34.96 15.65
N LYS A 175 1.71 -35.26 15.15
CA LYS A 175 2.71 -36.11 15.80
C LYS A 175 4.09 -35.51 15.64
N PRO A 176 5.07 -35.89 16.48
CA PRO A 176 6.45 -35.51 16.25
C PRO A 176 6.94 -36.06 14.88
N ILE A 177 7.76 -35.26 14.18
CA ILE A 177 8.35 -35.67 12.90
C ILE A 177 9.35 -36.79 13.13
N ASN A 178 9.30 -37.85 12.31
CA ASN A 178 10.31 -38.88 12.31
C ASN A 178 11.65 -38.30 11.80
N PRO A 179 12.78 -38.66 12.41
CA PRO A 179 14.09 -38.33 11.86
C PRO A 179 14.27 -39.02 10.50
N ILE A 180 14.37 -38.24 9.44
CA ILE A 180 14.45 -38.74 8.05
C ILE A 180 15.51 -37.97 7.27
N SER A 181 16.15 -38.64 6.30
CA SER A 181 16.93 -37.97 5.27
C SER A 181 16.00 -37.32 4.24
N MET A 182 16.18 -36.03 3.99
CA MET A 182 15.32 -35.26 3.05
C MET A 182 15.40 -35.78 1.62
N ASP A 183 16.50 -36.46 1.24
CA ASP A 183 16.69 -37.05 -0.06
C ASP A 183 15.74 -38.25 -0.33
N GLU A 184 15.12 -38.78 0.72
CA GLU A 184 14.15 -39.87 0.61
C GLU A 184 12.74 -39.42 0.25
N LEU A 185 12.42 -38.12 0.44
CA LEU A 185 11.09 -37.61 0.14
C LEU A 185 10.91 -37.45 -1.38
N PRO A 186 9.79 -37.93 -1.95
CA PRO A 186 9.52 -37.71 -3.36
C PRO A 186 9.25 -36.23 -3.62
N ALA A 187 9.92 -35.66 -4.61
CA ALA A 187 9.64 -34.33 -5.07
C ALA A 187 8.29 -34.28 -5.81
N PHE A 188 7.58 -33.18 -5.65
CA PHE A 188 6.39 -32.94 -6.46
C PHE A 188 6.80 -32.34 -7.80
N GLU A 189 6.30 -32.91 -8.90
CA GLU A 189 6.57 -32.39 -10.23
C GLU A 189 5.77 -31.10 -10.48
N GLU A 190 6.47 -30.05 -10.93
CA GLU A 190 5.86 -28.79 -11.32
C GLU A 190 5.30 -28.88 -12.74
N LYS A 191 4.14 -28.26 -12.96
CA LYS A 191 3.49 -28.20 -14.27
C LYS A 191 4.39 -27.46 -15.27
N GLN A 192 4.72 -28.10 -16.38
CA GLN A 192 5.57 -27.50 -17.41
C GLN A 192 4.95 -26.23 -18.01
N ARG A 193 5.74 -25.18 -18.09
CA ARG A 193 5.34 -23.87 -18.65
C ARG A 193 5.24 -23.93 -20.17
N ARG A 194 4.19 -23.34 -20.72
CA ARG A 194 4.05 -23.25 -22.18
C ARG A 194 5.10 -22.29 -22.76
N PRO A 195 5.67 -22.55 -23.96
CA PRO A 195 6.72 -21.70 -24.56
C PRO A 195 6.32 -20.22 -24.72
N GLY A 196 5.04 -19.94 -25.00
CA GLY A 196 4.51 -18.58 -25.09
C GLY A 196 4.49 -17.82 -23.75
N GLU A 197 4.27 -18.51 -22.65
CA GLU A 197 4.29 -17.95 -21.29
C GLU A 197 5.69 -17.47 -20.92
N GLN A 198 6.73 -18.21 -21.30
CA GLN A 198 8.13 -17.84 -21.03
C GLN A 198 8.53 -16.53 -21.73
N THR A 199 8.04 -16.31 -22.95
CA THR A 199 8.31 -15.07 -23.69
C THR A 199 7.58 -13.89 -23.06
N LEU A 200 6.31 -14.06 -22.70
CA LEU A 200 5.52 -13.04 -21.99
C LEU A 200 6.16 -12.70 -20.63
N GLU A 201 6.59 -13.70 -19.89
CA GLU A 201 7.28 -13.51 -18.60
C GLU A 201 8.58 -12.72 -18.74
N ARG A 202 9.36 -12.97 -19.79
CA ARG A 202 10.58 -12.22 -20.06
C ARG A 202 10.30 -10.76 -20.37
N VAL A 203 9.24 -10.47 -21.15
CA VAL A 203 8.81 -9.09 -21.44
C VAL A 203 8.31 -8.39 -20.19
N LEU A 204 7.48 -9.05 -19.38
CA LEU A 204 6.96 -8.50 -18.13
C LEU A 204 8.05 -8.31 -17.07
N GLY A 205 9.08 -9.16 -17.07
CA GLY A 205 10.27 -9.02 -16.21
C GLY A 205 11.22 -7.90 -16.62
N PHE A 206 11.04 -7.30 -17.81
CA PHE A 206 11.85 -6.17 -18.25
C PHE A 206 11.44 -4.88 -17.51
N ALA A 207 12.36 -4.33 -16.71
CA ALA A 207 12.07 -3.25 -15.77
C ALA A 207 11.32 -2.03 -16.36
N PRO A 208 11.66 -1.48 -17.54
CA PRO A 208 10.91 -0.37 -18.13
C PRO A 208 9.45 -0.71 -18.40
N VAL A 209 9.18 -1.93 -18.91
CA VAL A 209 7.81 -2.44 -19.15
C VAL A 209 7.09 -2.64 -17.81
N GLY A 210 7.78 -3.20 -16.81
CA GLY A 210 7.25 -3.36 -15.47
C GLY A 210 6.83 -2.04 -14.82
N ILE A 211 7.68 -1.02 -14.90
CA ILE A 211 7.37 0.32 -14.40
C ILE A 211 6.15 0.90 -15.14
N LEU A 212 6.15 0.86 -16.47
CA LEU A 212 5.03 1.36 -17.26
C LEU A 212 3.72 0.69 -16.86
N LEU A 213 3.70 -0.64 -16.81
CA LEU A 213 2.49 -1.41 -16.46
C LEU A 213 2.03 -1.16 -15.02
N LEU A 214 2.93 -0.90 -14.07
CA LEU A 214 2.54 -0.54 -12.71
C LEU A 214 1.85 0.82 -12.63
N PHE A 215 2.15 1.75 -13.54
CA PHE A 215 1.47 3.05 -13.60
C PHE A 215 0.15 3.04 -14.38
N VAL A 216 -0.10 2.02 -15.20
CA VAL A 216 -1.37 1.90 -15.98
C VAL A 216 -2.60 1.94 -15.08
N PRO A 217 -2.71 1.20 -13.95
CA PRO A 217 -3.85 1.31 -13.05
C PRO A 217 -4.07 2.73 -12.50
N ALA A 218 -2.99 3.43 -12.14
CA ALA A 218 -3.09 4.81 -11.66
C ALA A 218 -3.57 5.76 -12.77
N TRP A 219 -3.04 5.62 -13.97
CA TRP A 219 -3.46 6.41 -15.13
C TRP A 219 -4.94 6.20 -15.47
N ILE A 220 -5.38 4.95 -15.60
CA ILE A 220 -6.78 4.60 -15.92
C ILE A 220 -7.71 5.12 -14.82
N SER A 221 -7.36 4.90 -13.54
CA SER A 221 -8.22 5.29 -12.43
C SER A 221 -8.42 6.81 -12.38
N VAL A 222 -7.37 7.60 -12.55
CA VAL A 222 -7.47 9.07 -12.55
C VAL A 222 -8.26 9.57 -13.76
N THR A 223 -7.98 9.07 -14.96
CA THR A 223 -8.66 9.54 -16.19
C THR A 223 -10.14 9.17 -16.20
N GLN A 224 -10.50 7.94 -15.82
CA GLN A 224 -11.90 7.48 -15.81
C GLN A 224 -12.69 8.13 -14.66
N ALA A 225 -12.07 8.31 -13.49
CA ALA A 225 -12.75 9.00 -12.39
C ALA A 225 -13.01 10.46 -12.71
N ASN A 226 -12.06 11.17 -13.35
CA ASN A 226 -12.27 12.55 -13.76
C ASN A 226 -13.37 12.66 -14.82
N ALA A 227 -13.35 11.80 -15.85
CA ALA A 227 -14.41 11.78 -16.86
C ALA A 227 -15.80 11.51 -16.24
N LEU A 228 -15.89 10.62 -15.25
CA LEU A 228 -17.13 10.38 -14.50
C LEU A 228 -17.53 11.59 -13.65
N ALA A 229 -16.56 12.23 -13.01
CA ALA A 229 -16.79 13.42 -12.19
C ALA A 229 -17.33 14.58 -13.05
N ASP A 230 -16.74 14.83 -14.21
CA ASP A 230 -17.17 15.90 -15.12
C ASP A 230 -18.63 15.70 -15.58
N HIS A 231 -19.06 14.46 -15.78
CA HIS A 231 -20.45 14.17 -16.14
C HIS A 231 -21.46 14.31 -14.99
N LEU A 232 -21.01 14.09 -13.76
CA LEU A 232 -21.91 14.07 -12.59
C LEU A 232 -21.85 15.36 -11.76
N TYR A 233 -20.84 16.20 -11.99
CA TYR A 233 -20.57 17.37 -11.17
C TYR A 233 -21.78 18.32 -11.10
N ASP A 234 -22.31 18.73 -12.26
CA ASP A 234 -23.45 19.65 -12.37
C ASP A 234 -24.70 19.12 -11.64
N SER A 235 -24.93 17.81 -11.74
CA SER A 235 -26.07 17.16 -11.08
C SER A 235 -25.94 17.16 -9.56
N ILE A 236 -24.74 16.92 -9.05
CA ILE A 236 -24.47 16.92 -7.60
C ILE A 236 -24.38 18.33 -7.07
N GLU A 237 -23.80 19.27 -7.81
CA GLU A 237 -23.77 20.68 -7.44
C GLU A 237 -25.17 21.29 -7.36
N SER A 238 -26.05 20.98 -8.31
CA SER A 238 -27.46 21.42 -8.28
C SER A 238 -28.22 20.87 -7.07
N LEU A 239 -27.87 19.68 -6.59
CA LEU A 239 -28.47 19.05 -5.40
C LEU A 239 -27.92 19.65 -4.09
N LEU A 240 -26.61 19.86 -4.02
CA LEU A 240 -25.94 20.32 -2.78
C LEU A 240 -25.78 21.82 -2.69
N GLY A 241 -25.79 22.55 -3.81
CA GLY A 241 -25.66 24.01 -3.87
C GLY A 241 -26.65 24.76 -2.98
N PRO A 242 -27.97 24.42 -3.00
CA PRO A 242 -28.94 25.01 -2.08
C PRO A 242 -28.61 24.76 -0.61
N LEU A 243 -28.06 23.60 -0.27
CA LEU A 243 -27.67 23.26 1.09
C LEU A 243 -26.43 24.06 1.52
N VAL A 244 -25.43 24.17 0.66
CA VAL A 244 -24.24 25.00 0.88
C VAL A 244 -24.63 26.46 1.06
N SER A 245 -25.52 26.99 0.20
CA SER A 245 -26.03 28.35 0.29
C SER A 245 -26.77 28.58 1.61
N TRP A 246 -27.57 27.63 2.06
CA TRP A 246 -28.26 27.71 3.34
C TRP A 246 -27.26 27.73 4.52
N PHE A 247 -26.23 26.88 4.54
CA PHE A 247 -25.20 26.91 5.57
C PHE A 247 -24.46 28.26 5.62
N ASN A 248 -24.25 28.91 4.47
CA ASN A 248 -23.60 30.20 4.39
C ASN A 248 -24.47 31.36 4.99
N THR A 249 -25.76 31.13 5.24
CA THR A 249 -26.62 32.10 5.95
C THR A 249 -26.52 31.97 7.47
N LEU A 250 -25.87 30.92 7.99
CA LEU A 250 -25.72 30.70 9.42
C LEU A 250 -24.63 31.62 10.02
N PRO A 251 -24.69 31.88 11.35
CA PRO A 251 -23.64 32.62 12.02
C PRO A 251 -22.26 31.96 11.88
N GLU A 252 -21.23 32.80 11.72
CA GLU A 252 -19.85 32.32 11.87
C GLU A 252 -19.60 31.87 13.32
N PRO A 253 -18.86 30.74 13.52
CA PRO A 253 -18.00 29.99 12.59
C PRO A 253 -18.70 28.83 11.84
N LEU A 254 -20.01 28.61 12.01
CA LEU A 254 -20.75 27.52 11.38
C LEU A 254 -20.77 27.66 9.86
N ALA A 255 -21.01 28.88 9.36
CA ALA A 255 -20.96 29.16 7.92
C ALA A 255 -19.60 28.75 7.34
N ALA A 256 -18.50 29.14 7.94
CA ALA A 256 -17.14 28.82 7.47
C ALA A 256 -16.82 27.33 7.53
N THR A 257 -17.33 26.60 8.53
CA THR A 257 -17.01 25.16 8.68
C THR A 257 -17.90 24.23 7.85
N MET A 258 -19.13 24.65 7.54
CA MET A 258 -20.10 23.81 6.82
C MET A 258 -20.27 24.21 5.35
N GLY A 259 -20.41 25.50 5.06
CA GLY A 259 -20.71 26.02 3.72
C GLY A 259 -19.57 26.80 3.06
N GLY A 260 -18.56 27.27 3.82
CA GLY A 260 -17.42 28.01 3.28
C GLY A 260 -16.59 27.20 2.28
N ASP A 261 -15.62 27.84 1.60
CA ASP A 261 -14.79 27.22 0.54
C ASP A 261 -14.11 25.90 0.97
N TYR A 262 -13.79 25.74 2.25
CA TYR A 262 -13.24 24.55 2.87
C TYR A 262 -14.25 23.79 3.73
N GLY A 263 -15.51 24.23 3.70
CA GLY A 263 -16.60 23.66 4.49
C GLY A 263 -16.92 22.22 4.09
N VAL A 264 -17.48 21.49 5.04
CA VAL A 264 -17.81 20.07 4.89
C VAL A 264 -18.67 19.81 3.65
N PHE A 265 -19.75 20.60 3.45
CA PHE A 265 -20.69 20.39 2.34
C PHE A 265 -20.19 20.94 1.01
N ALA A 266 -19.39 21.97 1.01
CA ALA A 266 -18.76 22.50 -0.20
C ALA A 266 -17.70 21.51 -0.75
N MET A 267 -17.03 20.78 0.15
CA MET A 267 -15.97 19.85 -0.22
C MET A 267 -16.44 18.40 -0.42
N PHE A 268 -17.65 18.06 0.03
CA PHE A 268 -18.19 16.71 -0.09
C PHE A 268 -18.33 16.20 -1.53
N PRO A 269 -18.80 17.02 -2.52
CA PRO A 269 -18.84 16.60 -3.92
C PRO A 269 -17.48 16.16 -4.45
N PHE A 270 -16.43 16.91 -4.14
CA PHE A 270 -15.07 16.56 -4.59
C PHE A 270 -14.60 15.22 -4.03
N LEU A 271 -14.90 14.93 -2.77
CA LEU A 271 -14.57 13.64 -2.17
C LEU A 271 -15.32 12.50 -2.84
N LEU A 272 -16.61 12.68 -3.08
CA LEU A 272 -17.48 11.66 -3.65
C LEU A 272 -17.18 11.42 -5.13
N LEU A 273 -16.98 12.48 -5.91
CA LEU A 273 -16.84 12.39 -7.36
C LEU A 273 -15.42 12.06 -7.83
N TYR A 274 -14.41 12.60 -7.18
CA TYR A 274 -13.02 12.41 -7.63
C TYR A 274 -12.28 11.35 -6.83
N ALA A 275 -12.35 11.37 -5.48
CA ALA A 275 -11.55 10.43 -4.70
C ALA A 275 -12.12 9.03 -4.67
N LEU A 276 -13.41 8.87 -4.39
CA LEU A 276 -14.01 7.55 -4.25
C LEU A 276 -13.91 6.73 -5.54
N PRO A 277 -14.33 7.22 -6.74
CA PRO A 277 -14.18 6.46 -7.98
C PRO A 277 -12.73 6.15 -8.31
N THR A 278 -11.80 7.11 -8.13
CA THR A 278 -10.37 6.87 -8.37
C THR A 278 -9.85 5.72 -7.51
N ILE A 279 -10.17 5.72 -6.21
CA ILE A 279 -9.73 4.67 -5.28
C ILE A 279 -10.34 3.32 -5.67
N LEU A 280 -11.63 3.28 -6.05
CA LEU A 280 -12.32 2.04 -6.42
C LEU A 280 -11.77 1.42 -7.72
N ILE A 281 -11.63 2.24 -8.76
CA ILE A 281 -11.08 1.77 -10.05
C ILE A 281 -9.64 1.28 -9.84
N PHE A 282 -8.83 2.06 -9.12
CA PHE A 282 -7.45 1.68 -8.82
C PHE A 282 -7.37 0.38 -8.03
N THR A 283 -8.16 0.23 -6.96
CA THR A 283 -8.18 -0.99 -6.14
C THR A 283 -8.62 -2.19 -6.97
N GLY A 284 -9.65 -2.05 -7.80
CA GLY A 284 -10.11 -3.11 -8.69
C GLY A 284 -9.01 -3.57 -9.66
N LEU A 285 -8.34 -2.64 -10.30
CA LEU A 285 -7.24 -2.96 -11.23
C LEU A 285 -6.04 -3.60 -10.52
N ILE A 286 -5.65 -3.10 -9.36
CA ILE A 286 -4.57 -3.71 -8.56
C ILE A 286 -4.99 -5.07 -8.02
N ALA A 287 -6.24 -5.28 -7.64
CA ALA A 287 -6.73 -6.58 -7.22
C ALA A 287 -6.68 -7.61 -8.37
N ILE A 288 -7.00 -7.19 -9.60
CA ILE A 288 -6.80 -8.01 -10.81
C ILE A 288 -5.32 -8.35 -11.00
N TYR A 289 -4.44 -7.36 -10.90
CA TYR A 289 -2.98 -7.58 -11.03
C TYR A 289 -2.44 -8.55 -9.96
N LYS A 290 -2.96 -8.46 -8.73
CA LYS A 290 -2.59 -9.37 -7.64
C LYS A 290 -3.11 -10.78 -7.89
N SER A 291 -4.39 -10.93 -8.21
CA SER A 291 -5.03 -12.25 -8.40
C SER A 291 -4.46 -13.01 -9.60
N THR A 292 -3.97 -12.30 -10.62
CA THR A 292 -3.30 -12.89 -11.80
C THR A 292 -1.82 -13.24 -11.59
N GLY A 293 -1.21 -12.80 -10.46
CA GLY A 293 0.22 -12.94 -10.22
C GLY A 293 1.10 -11.93 -10.99
N LEU A 294 0.48 -10.97 -11.68
CA LEU A 294 1.19 -9.95 -12.46
C LEU A 294 2.02 -9.03 -11.56
N VAL A 295 1.49 -8.64 -10.38
CA VAL A 295 2.20 -7.79 -9.41
C VAL A 295 3.54 -8.39 -9.02
N ASP A 296 3.60 -9.68 -8.74
CA ASP A 296 4.85 -10.32 -8.30
C ASP A 296 5.91 -10.31 -9.38
N ARG A 297 5.51 -10.51 -10.65
CA ARG A 297 6.42 -10.46 -11.80
C ARG A 297 6.95 -9.07 -12.08
N LEU A 298 6.06 -8.07 -12.10
CA LEU A 298 6.46 -6.68 -12.29
C LEU A 298 7.38 -6.23 -11.15
N SER A 299 7.06 -6.62 -9.92
CA SER A 299 7.87 -6.33 -8.74
C SER A 299 9.27 -6.94 -8.83
N TYR A 300 9.38 -8.17 -9.32
CA TYR A 300 10.67 -8.84 -9.53
C TYR A 300 11.54 -8.11 -10.55
N GLY A 301 10.98 -7.77 -11.70
CA GLY A 301 11.70 -7.07 -12.76
C GLY A 301 12.27 -5.71 -12.31
N VAL A 302 11.56 -5.01 -11.43
CA VAL A 302 11.94 -3.68 -10.96
C VAL A 302 12.81 -3.71 -9.69
N HIS A 303 12.81 -4.80 -8.94
CA HIS A 303 13.48 -4.92 -7.63
C HIS A 303 14.95 -4.50 -7.67
N ARG A 304 15.71 -4.99 -8.64
CA ARG A 304 17.14 -4.68 -8.80
C ARG A 304 17.42 -3.18 -8.94
N TRP A 305 16.51 -2.46 -9.59
CA TRP A 305 16.64 -1.03 -9.86
C TRP A 305 16.28 -0.16 -8.64
N LEU A 306 15.39 -0.66 -7.77
CA LEU A 306 14.93 0.05 -6.58
C LEU A 306 15.79 -0.20 -5.34
N LYS A 307 16.51 -1.32 -5.29
CA LYS A 307 17.39 -1.69 -4.18
C LYS A 307 18.37 -0.57 -3.76
N PRO A 308 19.02 0.17 -4.67
CA PRO A 308 19.92 1.28 -4.30
C PRO A 308 19.22 2.42 -3.55
N PHE A 309 17.91 2.50 -3.59
CA PHE A 309 17.10 3.53 -2.94
C PHE A 309 16.45 3.03 -1.64
N GLY A 310 16.75 1.79 -1.22
CA GLY A 310 16.19 1.17 -0.02
C GLY A 310 14.75 0.69 -0.18
N LEU A 311 14.30 0.48 -1.43
CA LEU A 311 12.99 -0.04 -1.77
C LEU A 311 13.10 -1.43 -2.42
N GLY A 312 12.14 -2.30 -2.12
CA GLY A 312 11.91 -3.52 -2.87
C GLY A 312 10.95 -3.31 -4.05
N GLY A 313 10.89 -4.25 -4.98
CA GLY A 313 9.94 -4.18 -6.09
C GLY A 313 8.47 -4.14 -5.62
N ARG A 314 8.13 -4.87 -4.57
CA ARG A 314 6.80 -4.83 -3.93
C ARG A 314 6.48 -3.49 -3.28
N ASP A 315 7.49 -2.75 -2.80
CA ASP A 315 7.28 -1.43 -2.22
C ASP A 315 6.86 -0.42 -3.29
N LEU A 316 7.33 -0.58 -4.54
CA LEU A 316 6.91 0.26 -5.66
C LEU A 316 5.40 0.19 -5.89
N VAL A 317 4.81 -0.99 -5.77
CA VAL A 317 3.34 -1.14 -5.90
C VAL A 317 2.61 -0.25 -4.89
N ARG A 318 3.11 -0.18 -3.64
CA ARG A 318 2.53 0.67 -2.60
C ARG A 318 2.76 2.16 -2.89
N VAL A 319 3.93 2.51 -3.41
CA VAL A 319 4.21 3.89 -3.85
C VAL A 319 3.26 4.30 -4.98
N VAL A 320 3.01 3.40 -5.94
CA VAL A 320 2.04 3.62 -7.02
C VAL A 320 0.61 3.74 -6.49
N MET A 321 0.23 2.98 -5.45
CA MET A 321 -1.05 3.18 -4.75
C MET A 321 -1.22 4.62 -4.24
N GLY A 322 -0.13 5.29 -3.88
CA GLY A 322 -0.14 6.69 -3.45
C GLY A 322 -0.65 7.67 -4.53
N PHE A 323 -0.56 7.33 -5.81
CA PHE A 323 -1.16 8.12 -6.89
C PHE A 323 -2.69 8.08 -6.86
N GLY A 324 -3.29 7.04 -6.31
CA GLY A 324 -4.71 7.06 -5.95
C GLY A 324 -4.94 7.90 -4.69
N CYS A 325 -4.44 7.44 -3.54
CA CYS A 325 -4.49 8.17 -2.28
C CYS A 325 -3.35 7.74 -1.36
N ASN A 326 -2.67 8.72 -0.75
CA ASN A 326 -1.56 8.44 0.16
C ASN A 326 -2.00 7.72 1.44
N VAL A 327 -3.23 7.92 1.90
CA VAL A 327 -3.74 7.33 3.16
C VAL A 327 -3.77 5.80 3.09
N PRO A 328 -4.51 5.16 2.17
CA PRO A 328 -4.50 3.70 2.06
C PRO A 328 -3.11 3.17 1.66
N ALA A 329 -2.33 3.91 0.88
CA ALA A 329 -0.96 3.52 0.53
C ALA A 329 -0.07 3.42 1.77
N VAL A 330 -0.14 4.39 2.70
CA VAL A 330 0.59 4.36 3.98
C VAL A 330 0.12 3.21 4.85
N VAL A 331 -1.19 2.97 4.96
CA VAL A 331 -1.73 1.81 5.71
C VAL A 331 -1.21 0.50 5.12
N ALA A 332 -1.20 0.36 3.79
CA ALA A 332 -0.66 -0.84 3.11
C ALA A 332 0.83 -1.08 3.39
N THR A 333 1.59 -0.07 3.87
CA THR A 333 3.00 -0.28 4.27
C THR A 333 3.17 -1.11 5.54
N ARG A 334 2.10 -1.45 6.25
CA ARG A 334 2.16 -2.43 7.36
C ARG A 334 2.75 -3.76 6.91
N SER A 335 2.54 -4.11 5.67
CA SER A 335 3.08 -5.32 5.03
C SER A 335 4.49 -5.16 4.44
N CYS A 336 5.16 -4.02 4.61
CA CYS A 336 6.57 -3.86 4.28
C CYS A 336 7.47 -4.53 5.33
N SER A 337 8.64 -5.01 4.90
CA SER A 337 9.67 -5.40 5.86
C SER A 337 10.00 -4.23 6.79
N GLY A 338 10.32 -4.49 8.05
CA GLY A 338 10.68 -3.46 9.02
C GLY A 338 11.81 -2.54 8.51
N CYS A 339 12.68 -3.07 7.65
CA CYS A 339 13.78 -2.33 7.02
C CYS A 339 13.32 -1.34 5.95
N SER A 340 12.32 -1.68 5.11
CA SER A 340 11.91 -0.85 3.98
C SER A 340 10.71 0.05 4.28
N ARG A 341 9.95 -0.22 5.34
CA ARG A 341 8.71 0.50 5.68
C ARG A 341 8.90 2.02 5.75
N GLY A 342 9.94 2.47 6.45
CA GLY A 342 10.23 3.90 6.58
C GLY A 342 10.59 4.58 5.26
N ALA A 343 11.33 3.89 4.39
CA ALA A 343 11.66 4.35 3.05
C ALA A 343 10.41 4.38 2.15
N CYS A 344 9.57 3.34 2.23
CA CYS A 344 8.33 3.23 1.47
C CYS A 344 7.34 4.36 1.85
N VAL A 345 7.09 4.61 3.14
CA VAL A 345 6.27 5.74 3.62
C VAL A 345 6.83 7.07 3.14
N SER A 346 8.15 7.25 3.21
CA SER A 346 8.82 8.46 2.73
C SER A 346 8.67 8.65 1.21
N ALA A 347 8.74 7.56 0.44
CA ALA A 347 8.51 7.57 -1.01
C ALA A 347 7.08 7.95 -1.37
N ILE A 348 6.08 7.40 -0.65
CA ILE A 348 4.66 7.73 -0.85
C ILE A 348 4.43 9.22 -0.57
N CYS A 349 4.89 9.72 0.58
CA CYS A 349 4.64 11.10 0.99
C CYS A 349 5.32 12.13 0.10
N PHE A 350 6.52 11.83 -0.42
CA PHE A 350 7.30 12.75 -1.25
C PHE A 350 6.95 12.63 -2.73
N GLY A 351 6.84 11.40 -3.24
CA GLY A 351 6.86 11.10 -4.67
C GLY A 351 5.52 10.80 -5.31
N SER A 352 4.45 10.60 -4.53
CA SER A 352 3.15 10.26 -5.10
C SER A 352 2.24 11.49 -5.22
N ALA A 353 1.99 11.91 -6.46
CA ALA A 353 0.95 12.90 -6.77
C ALA A 353 -0.42 12.21 -6.71
N CYS A 354 -1.15 12.37 -5.61
CA CYS A 354 -2.44 11.69 -5.40
C CYS A 354 -3.53 12.17 -6.37
N SER A 355 -4.68 11.48 -6.39
CA SER A 355 -5.82 11.76 -7.26
C SER A 355 -6.42 13.17 -7.14
N TYR A 356 -6.12 13.88 -6.07
CA TYR A 356 -6.46 15.29 -5.92
C TYR A 356 -5.38 16.22 -6.46
N GLN A 357 -4.12 15.85 -6.25
CA GLN A 357 -2.98 16.68 -6.65
C GLN A 357 -2.78 16.67 -8.17
N LEU A 358 -2.88 15.52 -8.80
CA LEU A 358 -2.56 15.39 -10.22
C LEU A 358 -3.54 16.17 -11.11
N PRO A 359 -4.87 16.04 -10.99
CA PRO A 359 -5.82 16.88 -11.74
C PRO A 359 -5.64 18.37 -11.48
N ALA A 360 -5.49 18.78 -10.22
CA ALA A 360 -5.23 20.17 -9.87
C ALA A 360 -3.95 20.72 -10.52
N THR A 361 -2.89 19.91 -10.56
CA THR A 361 -1.64 20.24 -11.25
C THR A 361 -1.85 20.41 -12.76
N LEU A 362 -2.60 19.49 -13.38
CA LEU A 362 -2.90 19.53 -14.81
C LEU A 362 -3.76 20.75 -15.18
N ALA A 363 -4.74 21.08 -14.35
CA ALA A 363 -5.56 22.27 -14.51
C ALA A 363 -4.72 23.57 -14.47
N VAL A 364 -3.79 23.67 -13.52
CA VAL A 364 -2.87 24.83 -13.46
C VAL A 364 -2.00 24.92 -14.71
N PHE A 365 -1.44 23.81 -15.18
CA PHE A 365 -0.61 23.80 -16.39
C PHE A 365 -1.43 24.16 -17.65
N ALA A 366 -2.68 23.71 -17.74
CA ALA A 366 -3.58 24.04 -18.84
C ALA A 366 -3.95 25.53 -18.83
N ALA A 367 -4.36 26.07 -17.68
CA ALA A 367 -4.71 27.49 -17.52
C ALA A 367 -3.52 28.43 -17.77
N ALA A 368 -2.29 27.96 -17.47
CA ALA A 368 -1.06 28.69 -17.79
C ALA A 368 -0.63 28.59 -19.27
N GLY A 369 -1.30 27.77 -20.09
CA GLY A 369 -0.91 27.51 -21.48
C GLY A 369 0.30 26.57 -21.64
N PHE A 370 0.73 25.89 -20.58
CA PHE A 370 1.93 25.03 -20.55
C PHE A 370 1.59 23.57 -20.27
N ALA A 371 0.56 23.01 -20.89
CA ALA A 371 0.12 21.61 -20.67
C ALA A 371 1.24 20.57 -20.81
N TRP A 372 2.25 20.83 -21.67
CA TRP A 372 3.43 19.98 -21.84
C TRP A 372 4.29 19.83 -20.58
N LEU A 373 4.17 20.75 -19.61
CA LEU A 373 4.87 20.65 -18.32
C LEU A 373 4.46 19.43 -17.49
N ALA A 374 3.31 18.83 -17.76
CA ALA A 374 2.83 17.66 -17.04
C ALA A 374 3.83 16.49 -17.07
N ALA A 375 4.41 16.20 -18.23
CA ALA A 375 5.42 15.14 -18.37
C ALA A 375 6.72 15.48 -17.61
N TRP A 376 7.17 16.72 -17.71
CA TRP A 376 8.35 17.20 -17.01
C TRP A 376 8.16 17.21 -15.49
N TYR A 377 6.99 17.62 -15.04
CA TYR A 377 6.63 17.57 -13.62
C TYR A 377 6.73 16.16 -13.04
N LEU A 378 6.13 15.17 -13.72
CA LEU A 378 6.21 13.77 -13.29
C LEU A 378 7.64 13.23 -13.33
N ALA A 379 8.43 13.59 -14.34
CA ALA A 379 9.83 13.19 -14.43
C ALA A 379 10.67 13.82 -13.29
N ILE A 380 10.51 15.10 -13.03
CA ILE A 380 11.18 15.80 -11.94
C ILE A 380 10.76 15.23 -10.58
N LEU A 381 9.47 14.97 -10.39
CA LEU A 381 8.95 14.36 -9.17
C LEU A 381 9.57 12.98 -8.94
N ALA A 382 9.67 12.14 -9.96
CA ALA A 382 10.32 10.83 -9.87
C ALA A 382 11.82 10.95 -9.55
N ILE A 383 12.56 11.82 -10.26
CA ILE A 383 13.99 12.02 -10.05
C ILE A 383 14.26 12.54 -8.63
N THR A 384 13.55 13.60 -8.20
CA THR A 384 13.73 14.19 -6.88
C THR A 384 13.35 13.22 -5.75
N SER A 385 12.33 12.38 -5.95
CA SER A 385 11.98 11.31 -5.03
C SER A 385 13.08 10.26 -4.89
N LEU A 386 13.66 9.82 -6.00
CA LEU A 386 14.76 8.86 -5.97
C LEU A 386 16.00 9.45 -5.31
N ILE A 387 16.35 10.72 -5.61
CA ILE A 387 17.46 11.42 -4.94
C ILE A 387 17.17 11.55 -3.44
N TYR A 388 15.98 11.98 -3.06
CA TYR A 388 15.56 12.09 -1.66
C TYR A 388 15.73 10.76 -0.92
N LEU A 389 15.22 9.66 -1.48
CA LEU A 389 15.36 8.32 -0.90
C LEU A 389 16.83 7.90 -0.81
N ARG A 390 17.61 8.13 -1.88
CA ARG A 390 19.05 7.80 -1.90
C ARG A 390 19.82 8.49 -0.80
N LEU A 391 19.50 9.75 -0.52
CA LEU A 391 20.20 10.55 0.49
C LEU A 391 19.70 10.27 1.92
N THR A 392 18.44 9.91 2.07
CA THR A 392 17.82 9.78 3.40
C THR A 392 17.77 8.35 3.93
N THR A 393 17.85 7.34 3.06
CA THR A 393 17.88 5.94 3.49
C THR A 393 19.27 5.56 4.00
N PRO A 394 19.39 4.97 5.20
CA PRO A 394 20.66 4.49 5.74
C PRO A 394 21.37 3.51 4.79
N THR A 395 22.70 3.55 4.75
CA THR A 395 23.50 2.68 3.88
C THR A 395 23.31 1.20 4.20
N GLU A 396 23.12 0.87 5.47
CA GLU A 396 22.85 -0.48 5.94
C GLU A 396 21.58 -1.07 5.31
N LEU A 397 20.53 -0.26 5.16
CA LEU A 397 19.27 -0.68 4.54
C LEU A 397 19.34 -0.78 3.01
N ARG A 398 20.31 -0.11 2.37
CA ARG A 398 20.54 -0.22 0.91
C ARG A 398 21.27 -1.51 0.54
N HIS A 399 22.09 -2.01 1.46
CA HIS A 399 22.86 -3.25 1.30
C HIS A 399 22.21 -4.42 2.05
N ALA A 400 21.31 -4.13 3.00
CA ALA A 400 20.61 -5.17 3.71
C ALA A 400 19.96 -6.12 2.70
N ARG A 401 20.14 -7.36 2.96
CA ARG A 401 19.66 -8.60 2.43
C ARG A 401 18.14 -8.63 2.14
N ASN A 402 17.60 -7.56 1.57
CA ASN A 402 16.33 -7.59 0.86
C ASN A 402 16.53 -8.39 -0.43
N GLU A 403 17.12 -9.56 -0.31
CA GLU A 403 17.00 -10.55 -1.35
C GLU A 403 15.53 -10.92 -1.36
N MET A 404 14.89 -10.48 -2.40
CA MET A 404 13.59 -10.99 -2.76
C MET A 404 13.84 -12.45 -3.13
N LEU A 405 13.85 -13.30 -2.11
CA LEU A 405 13.77 -14.74 -2.27
C LEU A 405 12.38 -15.02 -2.84
N LEU A 406 12.18 -14.65 -4.10
CA LEU A 406 11.10 -15.19 -4.88
C LEU A 406 11.56 -16.56 -5.34
N PRO A 407 11.06 -17.60 -4.74
CA PRO A 407 11.00 -18.86 -5.41
C PRO A 407 10.21 -18.62 -6.70
N GLU A 408 10.54 -19.33 -7.72
CA GLU A 408 10.00 -19.25 -9.07
C GLU A 408 8.60 -18.62 -9.15
N LEU A 409 8.48 -17.60 -9.99
CA LEU A 409 7.25 -16.85 -10.19
C LEU A 409 6.17 -17.84 -10.65
N GLY A 410 5.10 -17.98 -9.89
CA GLY A 410 3.97 -18.84 -10.24
C GLY A 410 3.39 -18.52 -11.63
N HIS A 411 2.64 -19.42 -12.22
CA HIS A 411 2.01 -19.19 -13.54
C HIS A 411 1.07 -17.96 -13.52
N LEU A 412 1.02 -17.20 -14.63
CA LEU A 412 -0.03 -16.21 -14.82
C LEU A 412 -1.39 -16.91 -14.90
N GLN A 413 -2.35 -16.38 -14.20
CA GLN A 413 -3.67 -17.00 -14.06
C GLN A 413 -4.78 -16.02 -14.41
N LEU A 414 -5.97 -16.54 -14.64
CA LEU A 414 -7.16 -15.70 -14.79
C LEU A 414 -7.51 -15.02 -13.46
N PRO A 415 -8.06 -13.79 -13.52
CA PRO A 415 -8.43 -13.07 -12.31
C PRO A 415 -9.49 -13.82 -11.49
N ASP A 416 -9.28 -13.88 -10.19
CA ASP A 416 -10.30 -14.35 -9.25
C ASP A 416 -11.22 -13.18 -8.87
N TRP A 417 -12.42 -13.21 -9.42
CA TRP A 417 -13.42 -12.16 -9.23
C TRP A 417 -13.95 -12.07 -7.78
N GLN A 418 -13.88 -13.15 -7.00
CA GLN A 418 -14.29 -13.13 -5.60
C GLN A 418 -13.26 -12.34 -4.76
N VAL A 419 -11.98 -12.53 -5.02
CA VAL A 419 -10.91 -11.75 -4.39
C VAL A 419 -11.02 -10.28 -4.77
N VAL A 420 -11.24 -9.98 -6.06
CA VAL A 420 -11.42 -8.61 -6.56
C VAL A 420 -12.60 -7.92 -5.87
N ALA A 421 -13.76 -8.58 -5.81
CA ALA A 421 -14.95 -8.04 -5.16
C ALA A 421 -14.75 -7.80 -3.65
N ARG A 422 -14.03 -8.70 -2.98
CA ARG A 422 -13.69 -8.56 -1.56
C ARG A 422 -12.77 -7.36 -1.32
N ASP A 423 -11.70 -7.21 -2.10
CA ASP A 423 -10.76 -6.10 -1.99
C ASP A 423 -11.46 -4.74 -2.22
N ILE A 424 -12.37 -4.66 -3.20
CA ILE A 424 -13.19 -3.46 -3.45
C ILE A 424 -14.11 -3.18 -2.26
N THR A 425 -14.82 -4.18 -1.76
CA THR A 425 -15.76 -4.01 -0.64
C THR A 425 -15.03 -3.57 0.64
N GLN A 426 -13.87 -4.15 0.91
CA GLN A 426 -13.03 -3.74 2.03
C GLN A 426 -12.56 -2.29 1.87
N THR A 427 -12.12 -1.90 0.68
CA THR A 427 -11.68 -0.53 0.40
C THR A 427 -12.81 0.49 0.59
N ILE A 428 -14.03 0.16 0.15
CA ILE A 428 -15.22 1.00 0.39
C ILE A 428 -15.45 1.17 1.89
N ARG A 429 -15.40 0.09 2.65
CA ARG A 429 -15.58 0.13 4.11
C ARG A 429 -14.52 0.97 4.80
N GLU A 430 -13.25 0.79 4.45
CA GLU A 430 -12.14 1.56 5.01
C GLU A 430 -12.26 3.05 4.64
N PHE A 431 -12.65 3.35 3.41
CA PHE A 431 -12.89 4.71 2.98
C PHE A 431 -14.00 5.39 3.80
N LEU A 432 -15.15 4.74 3.96
CA LEU A 432 -16.30 5.30 4.68
C LEU A 432 -16.06 5.40 6.20
N VAL A 433 -15.38 4.40 6.80
CA VAL A 433 -15.21 4.34 8.26
C VAL A 433 -13.97 5.11 8.73
N ILE A 434 -12.91 5.15 7.93
CA ILE A 434 -11.62 5.74 8.35
C ILE A 434 -11.34 7.05 7.61
N ALA A 435 -11.33 7.03 6.27
CA ALA A 435 -10.90 8.17 5.48
C ALA A 435 -11.92 9.31 5.51
N LEU A 436 -13.20 9.02 5.35
CA LEU A 436 -14.26 10.04 5.34
C LEU A 436 -14.36 10.83 6.66
N PRO A 437 -14.41 10.24 7.86
CA PRO A 437 -14.46 11.01 9.11
C PRO A 437 -13.23 11.90 9.32
N ILE A 438 -12.03 11.41 8.95
CA ILE A 438 -10.81 12.20 9.03
C ILE A 438 -10.88 13.40 8.09
N PHE A 439 -11.35 13.17 6.87
CA PHE A 439 -11.52 14.23 5.88
C PHE A 439 -12.50 15.30 6.36
N LEU A 440 -13.66 14.91 6.87
CA LEU A 440 -14.65 15.83 7.43
C LEU A 440 -14.08 16.64 8.61
N GLY A 441 -13.33 15.97 9.50
CA GLY A 441 -12.63 16.64 10.60
C GLY A 441 -11.63 17.69 10.11
N ILE A 442 -10.90 17.41 9.03
CA ILE A 442 -9.95 18.37 8.44
C ILE A 442 -10.66 19.53 7.76
N CYS A 443 -11.80 19.29 7.09
CA CYS A 443 -12.62 20.38 6.55
C CYS A 443 -13.08 21.35 7.66
N ILE A 444 -13.52 20.84 8.80
CA ILE A 444 -13.89 21.66 9.96
C ILE A 444 -12.69 22.47 10.46
N VAL A 445 -11.53 21.84 10.64
CA VAL A 445 -10.31 22.54 11.08
C VAL A 445 -9.89 23.60 10.06
N ALA A 446 -9.93 23.31 8.76
CA ALA A 446 -9.57 24.26 7.70
C ALA A 446 -10.55 25.44 7.67
N GLY A 447 -11.86 25.21 7.80
CA GLY A 447 -12.87 26.26 7.91
C GLY A 447 -12.66 27.16 9.14
N LEU A 448 -12.32 26.58 10.30
CA LEU A 448 -11.97 27.35 11.50
C LEU A 448 -10.70 28.18 11.32
N LEU A 449 -9.67 27.64 10.66
CA LEU A 449 -8.44 28.36 10.35
C LEU A 449 -8.68 29.51 9.36
N GLN A 450 -9.59 29.32 8.40
CA GLN A 450 -10.02 30.37 7.48
C GLN A 450 -10.77 31.46 8.24
N TRP A 451 -11.76 31.09 9.03
CA TRP A 451 -12.55 32.03 9.84
C TRP A 451 -11.70 32.86 10.81
N SER A 452 -10.76 32.22 11.51
CA SER A 452 -9.86 32.91 12.46
C SER A 452 -8.84 33.83 11.78
N GLY A 453 -8.75 33.85 10.46
CA GLY A 453 -7.72 34.59 9.70
C GLY A 453 -6.32 34.03 9.81
N ALA A 454 -6.17 32.85 10.45
CA ALA A 454 -4.87 32.21 10.62
C ALA A 454 -4.21 31.82 9.28
N LEU A 455 -5.02 31.40 8.30
CA LEU A 455 -4.52 31.11 6.94
C LEU A 455 -3.95 32.38 6.28
N ASN A 456 -4.62 33.51 6.39
CA ASN A 456 -4.14 34.79 5.84
C ASN A 456 -2.87 35.27 6.56
N SER A 457 -2.79 35.08 7.87
CA SER A 457 -1.59 35.41 8.65
C SER A 457 -0.39 34.55 8.25
N LEU A 458 -0.61 33.24 8.06
CA LEU A 458 0.41 32.29 7.60
C LEU A 458 0.87 32.63 6.17
N THR A 459 -0.05 32.97 5.28
CA THR A 459 0.26 33.39 3.91
C THR A 459 1.14 34.66 3.91
N ARG A 460 0.81 35.67 4.72
CA ARG A 460 1.63 36.90 4.86
C ARG A 460 3.01 36.61 5.41
N LEU A 461 3.15 35.67 6.34
CA LEU A 461 4.45 35.25 6.88
C LEU A 461 5.31 34.55 5.84
N LEU A 462 4.71 33.75 4.96
CA LEU A 462 5.42 33.00 3.91
C LEU A 462 5.66 33.83 2.64
N ALA A 463 4.91 34.91 2.42
CA ALA A 463 5.03 35.76 1.24
C ALA A 463 6.51 36.19 0.93
N PRO A 464 7.30 36.70 1.88
CA PRO A 464 8.69 37.07 1.61
C PRO A 464 9.59 35.86 1.32
N VAL A 465 9.22 34.68 1.79
CA VAL A 465 9.98 33.44 1.55
C VAL A 465 9.84 32.99 0.10
N MET A 466 8.76 33.36 -0.60
CA MET A 466 8.53 33.00 -2.01
C MET A 466 9.61 33.57 -2.93
N ALA A 467 10.23 34.70 -2.58
CA ALA A 467 11.33 35.28 -3.33
C ALA A 467 12.56 34.33 -3.44
N ILE A 468 12.79 33.47 -2.45
CA ILE A 468 13.86 32.47 -2.48
C ILE A 468 13.65 31.48 -3.64
N PHE A 469 12.38 31.20 -3.96
CA PHE A 469 11.98 30.30 -5.04
C PHE A 469 11.71 31.03 -6.36
N ASN A 470 12.12 32.29 -6.46
CA ASN A 470 11.83 33.14 -7.62
C ASN A 470 10.33 33.16 -7.98
N LEU A 471 9.47 33.24 -6.96
CA LEU A 471 8.02 33.22 -7.10
C LEU A 471 7.40 34.53 -6.56
N PRO A 472 6.26 34.99 -7.15
CA PRO A 472 5.47 36.07 -6.60
C PRO A 472 4.97 35.77 -5.17
N ALA A 473 4.82 36.79 -4.36
CA ALA A 473 4.35 36.67 -2.97
C ALA A 473 2.99 35.97 -2.84
N GLU A 474 2.12 36.17 -3.82
CA GLU A 474 0.77 35.60 -3.91
C GLU A 474 0.79 34.07 -4.02
N SER A 475 1.87 33.48 -4.53
CA SER A 475 2.07 32.01 -4.58
C SER A 475 2.09 31.36 -3.19
N ALA A 476 2.36 32.14 -2.13
CA ALA A 476 2.34 31.62 -0.76
C ALA A 476 1.00 31.00 -0.37
N LEU A 477 -0.10 31.53 -0.88
CA LEU A 477 -1.43 30.98 -0.64
C LEU A 477 -1.54 29.54 -1.15
N ALA A 478 -1.08 29.27 -2.37
CA ALA A 478 -1.11 27.93 -2.95
C ALA A 478 -0.27 26.91 -2.15
N VAL A 479 0.88 27.34 -1.61
CA VAL A 479 1.74 26.51 -0.77
C VAL A 479 1.04 26.17 0.56
N VAL A 480 0.41 27.15 1.19
CA VAL A 480 -0.34 26.95 2.44
C VAL A 480 -1.52 26.01 2.20
N LEU A 481 -2.34 26.29 1.19
CA LEU A 481 -3.51 25.48 0.88
C LEU A 481 -3.16 24.08 0.42
N GLY A 482 -2.14 23.92 -0.43
CA GLY A 482 -1.61 22.63 -0.87
C GLY A 482 -1.02 21.77 0.26
N SER A 483 -0.62 22.40 1.38
CA SER A 483 -0.20 21.72 2.61
C SER A 483 -1.37 21.21 3.43
N VAL A 484 -2.50 21.91 3.43
CA VAL A 484 -3.73 21.47 4.09
C VAL A 484 -4.36 20.33 3.29
N ARG A 485 -4.56 20.57 1.99
CA ARG A 485 -5.12 19.65 1.01
C ARG A 485 -4.42 19.82 -0.34
N LYS A 486 -4.18 18.75 -1.05
CA LYS A 486 -3.40 18.78 -2.29
C LYS A 486 -4.09 19.50 -3.47
N ASP A 487 -5.40 19.49 -3.52
CA ASP A 487 -6.20 20.27 -4.48
C ASP A 487 -6.19 21.80 -4.17
N GLY A 488 -5.88 22.18 -2.95
CA GLY A 488 -5.73 23.57 -2.54
C GLY A 488 -4.68 24.34 -3.36
N LEU A 489 -3.75 23.66 -4.02
CA LEU A 489 -2.81 24.31 -4.94
C LEU A 489 -3.54 24.98 -6.13
N ALA A 490 -4.59 24.35 -6.66
CA ALA A 490 -5.39 24.94 -7.72
C ALA A 490 -6.18 26.16 -7.23
N ILE A 491 -6.81 26.04 -6.06
CA ILE A 491 -7.55 27.18 -5.43
C ILE A 491 -6.63 28.37 -5.19
N GLY A 492 -5.37 28.12 -4.85
CA GLY A 492 -4.39 29.18 -4.61
C GLY A 492 -3.82 29.82 -5.87
N LEU A 493 -3.81 29.12 -7.00
CA LEU A 493 -3.18 29.57 -8.25
C LEU A 493 -4.18 29.95 -9.35
N LEU A 494 -5.40 29.40 -9.35
CA LEU A 494 -6.42 29.63 -10.37
C LEU A 494 -7.49 30.62 -9.88
N ASN A 495 -8.10 31.31 -10.83
CA ASN A 495 -9.33 32.05 -10.59
C ASN A 495 -10.52 31.09 -10.39
N GLY A 496 -11.66 31.61 -9.94
CA GLY A 496 -12.85 30.79 -9.69
C GLY A 496 -13.41 30.07 -10.93
N ASP A 497 -13.07 30.55 -12.13
CA ASP A 497 -13.42 29.96 -13.43
C ASP A 497 -12.52 28.75 -13.80
N MET A 498 -11.44 28.54 -13.06
CA MET A 498 -10.39 27.55 -13.32
C MET A 498 -9.72 27.64 -14.72
N GLU A 499 -10.05 28.65 -15.53
CA GLU A 499 -9.51 28.83 -16.88
C GLU A 499 -8.32 29.77 -16.93
N SER A 500 -8.11 30.59 -15.88
CA SER A 500 -7.06 31.60 -15.82
C SER A 500 -6.29 31.55 -14.50
N LEU A 501 -5.03 32.02 -14.54
CA LEU A 501 -4.19 32.13 -13.35
C LEU A 501 -4.56 33.36 -12.54
N LYS A 502 -4.68 33.17 -11.22
CA LYS A 502 -4.84 34.24 -10.23
C LYS A 502 -3.52 34.94 -9.92
N VAL A 503 -2.42 34.17 -10.01
CA VAL A 503 -1.06 34.62 -9.68
C VAL A 503 -0.32 34.90 -10.98
N PRO A 504 0.43 36.02 -11.12
CA PRO A 504 1.21 36.32 -12.32
C PRO A 504 2.44 35.41 -12.41
N LEU A 505 2.26 34.26 -13.02
CA LEU A 505 3.33 33.29 -13.29
C LEU A 505 3.71 33.36 -14.79
N ASP A 506 4.59 34.29 -15.12
CA ASP A 506 4.89 34.67 -16.51
C ASP A 506 5.69 33.63 -17.30
N THR A 507 6.35 32.69 -16.62
CA THR A 507 7.22 31.70 -17.26
C THR A 507 6.82 30.28 -16.89
N SER A 508 7.13 29.34 -17.80
CA SER A 508 6.95 27.90 -17.55
C SER A 508 7.71 27.41 -16.29
N VAL A 509 8.84 28.02 -15.98
CA VAL A 509 9.63 27.71 -14.77
C VAL A 509 8.93 28.20 -13.51
N HIS A 510 8.31 29.40 -13.51
CA HIS A 510 7.54 29.88 -12.38
C HIS A 510 6.35 28.95 -12.08
N VAL A 511 5.59 28.56 -13.13
CA VAL A 511 4.46 27.66 -12.98
C VAL A 511 4.91 26.30 -12.44
N LEU A 512 5.98 25.72 -13.01
CA LEU A 512 6.51 24.43 -12.57
C LEU A 512 6.99 24.48 -11.11
N THR A 513 7.71 25.56 -10.74
CA THR A 513 8.23 25.74 -9.38
C THR A 513 7.10 25.91 -8.36
N ALA A 514 6.09 26.74 -8.67
CA ALA A 514 4.95 26.95 -7.79
C ALA A 514 4.16 25.66 -7.54
N VAL A 515 3.86 24.92 -8.61
CA VAL A 515 3.17 23.62 -8.53
C VAL A 515 4.00 22.58 -7.78
N TYR A 516 5.31 22.49 -8.07
CA TYR A 516 6.19 21.56 -7.37
C TYR A 516 6.26 21.88 -5.87
N LEU A 517 6.47 23.15 -5.52
CA LEU A 517 6.56 23.57 -4.12
C LEU A 517 5.24 23.30 -3.37
N ALA A 518 4.10 23.72 -3.92
CA ALA A 518 2.79 23.51 -3.29
C ALA A 518 2.43 22.01 -3.18
N GLY A 519 2.83 21.23 -4.19
CA GLY A 519 2.53 19.79 -4.24
C GLY A 519 3.42 18.92 -3.35
N VAL A 520 4.71 19.26 -3.19
CA VAL A 520 5.72 18.35 -2.60
C VAL A 520 6.22 18.82 -1.24
N LEU A 521 6.17 20.12 -0.91
CA LEU A 521 6.76 20.69 0.30
C LEU A 521 6.34 19.94 1.56
N LEU A 522 5.04 19.75 1.74
CA LEU A 522 4.47 19.02 2.87
C LEU A 522 3.47 17.97 2.36
N PRO A 523 3.37 16.79 3.00
CA PRO A 523 2.25 15.90 2.78
C PRO A 523 0.95 16.56 3.24
N CYS A 524 -0.21 16.16 2.72
CA CYS A 524 -1.48 16.70 3.24
C CYS A 524 -1.67 16.28 4.72
N LEU A 525 -2.44 17.08 5.46
CA LEU A 525 -2.66 16.86 6.90
C LEU A 525 -3.21 15.47 7.21
N VAL A 526 -4.09 14.92 6.34
CA VAL A 526 -4.62 13.56 6.49
C VAL A 526 -3.50 12.53 6.43
N THR A 527 -2.57 12.68 5.48
CA THR A 527 -1.42 11.79 5.35
C THR A 527 -0.49 11.89 6.57
N VAL A 528 -0.19 13.10 7.03
CA VAL A 528 0.66 13.30 8.22
C VAL A 528 0.02 12.64 9.45
N TRP A 529 -1.28 12.83 9.64
CA TRP A 529 -2.02 12.18 10.73
C TRP A 529 -1.96 10.65 10.63
N THR A 530 -2.16 10.11 9.43
CA THR A 530 -2.09 8.66 9.19
C THR A 530 -0.69 8.13 9.49
N VAL A 531 0.37 8.80 9.03
CA VAL A 531 1.75 8.41 9.33
C VAL A 531 2.04 8.48 10.84
N ALA A 532 1.56 9.52 11.53
CA ALA A 532 1.73 9.65 12.97
C ALA A 532 1.04 8.51 13.74
N ARG A 533 -0.12 8.06 13.26
CA ARG A 533 -0.85 6.93 13.83
C ARG A 533 -0.18 5.59 13.54
N GLU A 534 0.37 5.40 12.33
CA GLU A 534 0.95 4.13 11.86
C GLU A 534 2.41 3.91 12.29
N MET A 535 3.18 4.99 12.34
CA MET A 535 4.64 4.95 12.58
C MET A 535 5.07 5.71 13.83
N GLY A 536 4.12 6.36 14.51
CA GLY A 536 4.37 7.22 15.67
C GLY A 536 4.66 8.69 15.31
N THR A 537 4.31 9.59 16.24
CA THR A 537 4.40 11.05 16.06
C THR A 537 5.84 11.52 15.84
N GLN A 538 6.81 10.90 16.50
CA GLN A 538 8.22 11.26 16.37
C GLN A 538 8.75 10.97 14.95
N PHE A 539 8.36 9.83 14.36
CA PHE A 539 8.70 9.50 12.98
C PHE A 539 8.04 10.49 12.01
N ALA A 540 6.75 10.78 12.19
CA ALA A 540 6.01 11.70 11.35
C ALA A 540 6.64 13.10 11.33
N ILE A 541 6.98 13.68 12.48
CA ILE A 541 7.63 14.99 12.58
C ILE A 541 8.99 14.99 11.88
N LYS A 542 9.83 13.98 12.11
CA LYS A 542 11.14 13.87 11.47
C LYS A 542 11.01 13.72 9.94
N MET A 543 10.05 12.92 9.48
CA MET A 543 9.78 12.70 8.06
C MET A 543 9.31 13.99 7.40
N VAL A 544 8.34 14.69 7.97
CA VAL A 544 7.79 15.95 7.45
C VAL A 544 8.88 17.03 7.38
N GLY A 545 9.66 17.22 8.45
CA GLY A 545 10.76 18.19 8.44
C GLY A 545 11.84 17.90 7.40
N ARG A 546 12.19 16.61 7.25
CA ARG A 546 13.15 16.16 6.23
C ARG A 546 12.58 16.36 4.82
N GLN A 547 11.32 16.01 4.59
CA GLN A 547 10.64 16.22 3.31
C GLN A 547 10.61 17.71 2.96
N ALA A 548 10.20 18.59 3.88
CA ALA A 548 10.15 20.02 3.66
C ALA A 548 11.52 20.60 3.27
N GLY A 549 12.59 20.20 3.96
CA GLY A 549 13.95 20.65 3.65
C GLY A 549 14.41 20.24 2.24
N PHE A 550 14.23 18.98 1.87
CA PHE A 550 14.60 18.50 0.54
C PHE A 550 13.71 19.07 -0.57
N ALA A 551 12.40 19.15 -0.35
CA ALA A 551 11.48 19.74 -1.33
C ALA A 551 11.79 21.22 -1.57
N ALA A 552 12.09 21.99 -0.53
CA ALA A 552 12.53 23.38 -0.66
C ALA A 552 13.86 23.48 -1.44
N ALA A 553 14.84 22.65 -1.11
CA ALA A 553 16.12 22.64 -1.84
C ALA A 553 15.93 22.32 -3.32
N PHE A 554 15.13 21.31 -3.66
CA PHE A 554 14.84 20.99 -5.05
C PHE A 554 14.03 22.09 -5.76
N ALA A 555 13.07 22.73 -5.08
CA ALA A 555 12.32 23.85 -5.64
C ALA A 555 13.24 25.04 -5.97
N VAL A 556 14.22 25.35 -5.12
CA VAL A 556 15.25 26.36 -5.40
C VAL A 556 16.07 25.95 -6.64
N CYS A 557 16.50 24.70 -6.72
CA CYS A 557 17.22 24.22 -7.91
C CYS A 557 16.37 24.35 -9.18
N ILE A 558 15.09 23.96 -9.15
CA ILE A 558 14.17 24.09 -10.29
C ILE A 558 14.04 25.56 -10.70
N ALA A 559 13.79 26.44 -9.74
CA ALA A 559 13.62 27.86 -9.96
C ALA A 559 14.83 28.50 -10.65
N TRP A 560 16.01 28.37 -10.04
CA TRP A 560 17.20 29.10 -10.50
C TRP A 560 17.89 28.43 -11.69
N ILE A 561 18.01 27.11 -11.71
CA ILE A 561 18.56 26.38 -12.86
C ILE A 561 17.62 26.50 -14.06
N GLY A 562 16.30 26.36 -13.84
CA GLY A 562 15.31 26.52 -14.89
C GLY A 562 15.33 27.93 -15.51
N THR A 563 15.42 28.97 -14.70
CA THR A 563 15.53 30.36 -15.19
C THR A 563 16.84 30.57 -15.96
N LEU A 564 17.95 30.01 -15.49
CA LEU A 564 19.23 30.07 -16.19
C LEU A 564 19.16 29.38 -17.56
N ILE A 565 18.55 28.20 -17.65
CA ILE A 565 18.36 27.50 -18.92
C ILE A 565 17.52 28.33 -19.87
N LEU A 566 16.38 28.89 -19.41
CA LEU A 566 15.54 29.75 -20.23
C LEU A 566 16.27 31.00 -20.72
N SER A 567 17.12 31.60 -19.91
CA SER A 567 17.93 32.79 -20.31
C SER A 567 19.00 32.48 -21.35
N ILE A 568 19.41 31.22 -21.49
CA ILE A 568 20.38 30.78 -22.50
C ILE A 568 19.69 30.39 -23.83
N VAL A 569 18.46 29.90 -23.75
CA VAL A 569 17.70 29.42 -24.92
C VAL A 569 16.97 30.56 -25.63
N ASN A 570 16.59 31.62 -24.89
CA ASN A 570 16.02 32.85 -25.45
C ASN A 570 17.12 33.86 -25.76
#